data_b78707607f3a70005e9df6e0b651226e
#
_entry.id   b78707607f3a70005e9df6e0b651226e
#
_cell.length_a   1.000
_cell.length_b   1.000
_cell.length_c   1.000
_cell.angle_alpha   90.00
_cell.angle_beta   90.00
_cell.angle_gamma   90.00
#
_symmetry.space_group_name_H-M   'P 1'
#
loop_
_entity.id
_entity.type
_entity.pdbx_description
1 polymer ?
#
loop_
_entity_poly.entity_id
_entity_poly.type
_entity_poly.pdbx_seq_one_letter_code
_entity_poly.pdbx_strand_id
1 'polypeptide(L)'
;GRFVRDVVMKASSSNIMNALQRCVLTLYTYDENPEDISVENVLRQSLELIAKLPEIAVYSYHAYRHFRKDETLFIRNPQKGLSLAENILLMLRPDGNYTELEAKVLDIALVLHAEHGGGNNSTFTTHVVTSSGTDSYSSTSASIGSLKGPRHGGANLKVQNMFTDLKANVKDWESDEEITAYLQKILNKEAFDHAGLIYGMGHAVYTLSDPREVILKRFARDLAREKNMMKEFALYELVERLGGRLVMEQRRLFKNVCANVDFYSGFVYTMLGIPKELFTPIFAIARIPGWSAHRLEEILNASKIIRPAYKYVGHHANFVPFEEREPEEGCEEVLRDLEKESPEQPEEQAETIEKEAPQDSTECPEEKK
;
A
#
# COMPACT_ATOMS: atom_id res chain seq x y z
N GLY A 1 -11.73 20.31 5.75
CA GLY A 1 -11.93 20.89 7.03
C GLY A 1 -11.40 20.12 8.24
N ARG A 2 -12.29 19.76 9.16
CA ARG A 2 -11.90 19.09 10.43
C ARG A 2 -11.16 17.78 10.22
N PHE A 3 -11.66 16.89 9.35
CA PHE A 3 -11.04 15.61 9.07
C PHE A 3 -9.57 15.73 8.65
N VAL A 4 -9.27 16.62 7.69
CA VAL A 4 -7.90 16.82 7.23
C VAL A 4 -7.01 17.28 8.40
N ARG A 5 -7.44 18.30 9.14
CA ARG A 5 -6.66 18.85 10.25
C ARG A 5 -6.44 17.85 11.38
N ASP A 6 -7.50 17.16 11.80
CA ASP A 6 -7.49 16.39 13.04
C ASP A 6 -7.08 14.91 12.83
N VAL A 7 -7.24 14.37 11.63
CA VAL A 7 -6.92 12.98 11.29
C VAL A 7 -5.69 12.89 10.39
N VAL A 8 -5.72 13.54 9.23
CA VAL A 8 -4.64 13.41 8.23
C VAL A 8 -3.36 14.05 8.73
N MET A 9 -3.43 15.30 9.20
CA MET A 9 -2.27 16.09 9.55
C MET A 9 -1.64 15.67 10.88
N LYS A 10 -2.42 15.46 11.94
CA LYS A 10 -1.89 15.18 13.29
C LYS A 10 -1.22 13.81 13.41
N ALA A 11 -1.69 12.81 12.67
CA ALA A 11 -1.17 11.45 12.72
C ALA A 11 -0.26 11.12 11.53
N SER A 12 0.74 11.98 11.25
CA SER A 12 1.68 11.80 10.14
C SER A 12 2.45 10.48 10.24
N SER A 13 2.62 9.79 9.11
CA SER A 13 3.32 8.51 8.99
C SER A 13 4.24 8.52 7.78
N SER A 14 5.43 7.91 7.89
CA SER A 14 6.29 7.64 6.73
C SER A 14 5.69 6.61 5.77
N ASN A 15 4.77 5.78 6.27
CA ASN A 15 4.04 4.82 5.46
C ASN A 15 2.66 5.41 5.09
N ILE A 16 2.55 5.97 3.88
CA ILE A 16 1.33 6.63 3.41
C ILE A 16 0.18 5.61 3.25
N MET A 17 0.45 4.35 2.94
CA MET A 17 -0.60 3.31 2.93
C MET A 17 -1.21 3.09 4.32
N ASN A 18 -0.40 3.17 5.38
CA ASN A 18 -0.92 3.11 6.75
C ASN A 18 -1.78 4.35 7.07
N ALA A 19 -1.35 5.54 6.64
CA ALA A 19 -2.14 6.75 6.79
C ALA A 19 -3.49 6.63 6.05
N LEU A 20 -3.49 6.18 4.79
CA LEU A 20 -4.71 5.93 4.01
C LEU A 20 -5.66 4.97 4.72
N GLN A 21 -5.15 3.82 5.18
CA GLN A 21 -5.94 2.79 5.85
C GLN A 21 -6.66 3.34 7.09
N ARG A 22 -5.94 4.07 7.94
CA ARG A 22 -6.51 4.72 9.14
C ARG A 22 -7.52 5.81 8.79
N CYS A 23 -7.20 6.62 7.79
CA CYS A 23 -8.08 7.70 7.35
C CYS A 23 -9.40 7.15 6.79
N VAL A 24 -9.34 6.10 5.96
CA VAL A 24 -10.55 5.45 5.42
C VAL A 24 -11.42 4.92 6.55
N LEU A 25 -10.84 4.18 7.50
CA LEU A 25 -11.60 3.65 8.62
C LEU A 25 -12.22 4.78 9.47
N THR A 26 -11.50 5.89 9.65
CA THR A 26 -12.03 7.05 10.42
C THR A 26 -13.14 7.81 9.67
N LEU A 27 -13.20 7.74 8.32
CA LEU A 27 -14.29 8.35 7.55
C LEU A 27 -15.67 7.82 7.96
N TYR A 28 -15.75 6.62 8.49
CA TYR A 28 -16.95 6.04 9.09
C TYR A 28 -17.65 7.01 10.05
N THR A 29 -16.89 7.70 10.92
CA THR A 29 -17.44 8.62 11.92
C THR A 29 -17.97 9.94 11.34
N TYR A 30 -17.73 10.18 10.05
CA TYR A 30 -18.17 11.38 9.33
C TYR A 30 -19.27 11.11 8.30
N ASP A 31 -19.72 9.86 8.20
CA ASP A 31 -20.87 9.46 7.38
C ASP A 31 -22.14 9.43 8.26
N GLU A 32 -23.24 9.94 7.74
CA GLU A 32 -24.54 9.94 8.44
C GLU A 32 -25.16 8.55 8.49
N ASN A 33 -24.86 7.68 7.50
CA ASN A 33 -25.41 6.34 7.37
C ASN A 33 -24.32 5.30 7.09
N PRO A 34 -23.31 5.15 7.99
CA PRO A 34 -22.16 4.31 7.71
C PRO A 34 -22.49 2.81 7.62
N GLU A 35 -23.47 2.34 8.39
CA GLU A 35 -23.90 0.92 8.49
C GLU A 35 -24.94 0.52 7.42
N ASP A 36 -25.48 1.46 6.66
CA ASP A 36 -26.44 1.14 5.60
C ASP A 36 -25.73 0.51 4.40
N ILE A 37 -25.98 -0.78 4.20
CA ILE A 37 -25.44 -1.60 3.11
C ILE A 37 -26.36 -1.69 1.90
N SER A 38 -27.40 -0.84 1.80
CA SER A 38 -28.19 -0.73 0.56
C SER A 38 -27.28 -0.37 -0.62
N VAL A 39 -27.64 -0.86 -1.81
CA VAL A 39 -26.85 -0.65 -3.04
C VAL A 39 -26.63 0.84 -3.31
N GLU A 40 -27.69 1.65 -3.12
CA GLU A 40 -27.66 3.10 -3.30
C GLU A 40 -26.65 3.77 -2.36
N ASN A 41 -26.68 3.40 -1.08
CA ASN A 41 -25.76 3.98 -0.09
C ASN A 41 -24.32 3.51 -0.31
N VAL A 42 -24.12 2.24 -0.58
CA VAL A 42 -22.78 1.70 -0.89
C VAL A 42 -22.20 2.36 -2.15
N LEU A 43 -23.02 2.61 -3.18
CA LEU A 43 -22.57 3.35 -4.37
C LEU A 43 -22.19 4.79 -4.02
N ARG A 44 -23.01 5.49 -3.21
CA ARG A 44 -22.67 6.84 -2.70
C ARG A 44 -21.33 6.85 -1.96
N GLN A 45 -21.16 5.94 -1.00
CA GLN A 45 -19.92 5.81 -0.22
C GLN A 45 -18.72 5.51 -1.12
N SER A 46 -18.89 4.66 -2.11
CA SER A 46 -17.85 4.31 -3.09
C SER A 46 -17.39 5.53 -3.90
N LEU A 47 -18.33 6.31 -4.42
CA LEU A 47 -18.02 7.54 -5.17
C LEU A 47 -17.31 8.58 -4.30
N GLU A 48 -17.72 8.69 -3.03
CA GLU A 48 -17.05 9.56 -2.07
C GLU A 48 -15.61 9.11 -1.77
N LEU A 49 -15.38 7.81 -1.61
CA LEU A 49 -14.03 7.26 -1.40
C LEU A 49 -13.13 7.51 -2.63
N ILE A 50 -13.64 7.28 -3.84
CA ILE A 50 -12.93 7.57 -5.10
C ILE A 50 -12.51 9.05 -5.14
N ALA A 51 -13.40 9.96 -4.75
CA ALA A 51 -13.12 11.39 -4.78
C ALA A 51 -12.15 11.85 -3.66
N LYS A 52 -12.25 11.26 -2.45
CA LYS A 52 -11.49 11.70 -1.26
C LYS A 52 -10.10 11.10 -1.13
N LEU A 53 -9.88 9.86 -1.62
CA LEU A 53 -8.59 9.19 -1.44
C LEU A 53 -7.39 9.90 -2.06
N PRO A 54 -7.46 10.52 -3.25
CA PRO A 54 -6.37 11.30 -3.79
C PRO A 54 -5.92 12.42 -2.86
N GLU A 55 -6.88 13.19 -2.33
CA GLU A 55 -6.63 14.28 -1.38
C GLU A 55 -5.97 13.75 -0.09
N ILE A 56 -6.51 12.67 0.48
CA ILE A 56 -5.98 12.05 1.70
C ILE A 56 -4.54 11.57 1.49
N ALA A 57 -4.25 10.93 0.36
CA ALA A 57 -2.92 10.41 0.05
C ALA A 57 -1.89 11.54 -0.07
N VAL A 58 -2.20 12.55 -0.86
CA VAL A 58 -1.28 13.69 -1.10
C VAL A 58 -1.08 14.49 0.18
N TYR A 59 -2.15 14.77 0.93
CA TYR A 59 -2.03 15.50 2.20
C TYR A 59 -1.31 14.70 3.28
N SER A 60 -1.48 13.38 3.33
CA SER A 60 -0.69 12.52 4.21
C SER A 60 0.79 12.55 3.88
N TYR A 61 1.14 12.61 2.58
CA TYR A 61 2.51 12.77 2.13
C TYR A 61 3.08 14.13 2.53
N HIS A 62 2.35 15.24 2.31
CA HIS A 62 2.79 16.57 2.73
C HIS A 62 2.92 16.68 4.26
N ALA A 63 2.00 16.08 5.02
CA ALA A 63 2.11 15.98 6.47
C ALA A 63 3.37 15.22 6.90
N TYR A 64 3.67 14.10 6.25
CA TYR A 64 4.91 13.35 6.50
C TYR A 64 6.15 14.19 6.22
N ARG A 65 6.20 14.87 5.08
CA ARG A 65 7.33 15.73 4.70
C ARG A 65 7.52 16.88 5.72
N HIS A 66 6.44 17.52 6.10
CA HIS A 66 6.48 18.60 7.07
C HIS A 66 6.92 18.14 8.47
N PHE A 67 6.18 17.19 9.06
CA PHE A 67 6.38 16.81 10.47
C PHE A 67 7.55 15.86 10.72
N ARG A 68 8.07 15.18 9.68
CA ARG A 68 9.15 14.19 9.83
C ARG A 68 10.40 14.50 9.03
N LYS A 69 10.35 15.49 8.15
CA LYS A 69 11.46 15.89 7.29
C LYS A 69 11.75 17.39 7.36
N ASP A 70 11.04 18.11 8.22
CA ASP A 70 11.20 19.57 8.44
C ASP A 70 11.07 20.41 7.17
N GLU A 71 10.23 19.97 6.22
CA GLU A 71 9.98 20.69 4.99
C GLU A 71 8.79 21.63 5.12
N THR A 72 8.75 22.64 4.26
CA THR A 72 7.63 23.59 4.22
C THR A 72 6.33 22.89 3.89
N LEU A 73 5.32 23.07 4.73
CA LEU A 73 3.98 22.59 4.45
C LEU A 73 3.30 23.48 3.41
N PHE A 74 2.84 22.89 2.33
CA PHE A 74 1.88 23.52 1.45
C PHE A 74 0.67 22.59 1.24
N ILE A 75 -0.50 23.21 1.17
CA ILE A 75 -1.76 22.50 0.93
C ILE A 75 -2.47 23.20 -0.22
N ARG A 76 -2.78 22.45 -1.25
CA ARG A 76 -3.52 22.92 -2.43
C ARG A 76 -4.80 22.09 -2.54
N ASN A 77 -5.93 22.77 -2.58
CA ASN A 77 -7.22 22.10 -2.72
C ASN A 77 -7.43 21.58 -4.14
N PRO A 78 -8.11 20.43 -4.30
CA PRO A 78 -8.53 19.97 -5.61
C PRO A 78 -9.47 20.97 -6.28
N GLN A 79 -9.43 21.05 -7.60
CA GLN A 79 -10.23 21.97 -8.39
C GLN A 79 -11.35 21.21 -9.11
N LYS A 80 -12.55 21.81 -9.12
CA LYS A 80 -13.68 21.31 -9.89
C LYS A 80 -13.39 21.41 -11.40
N GLY A 81 -13.79 20.40 -12.14
CA GLY A 81 -13.58 20.36 -13.60
C GLY A 81 -12.25 19.74 -14.04
N LEU A 82 -11.31 19.51 -13.11
CA LEU A 82 -10.12 18.73 -13.38
C LEU A 82 -10.37 17.24 -13.13
N SER A 83 -9.72 16.38 -13.91
CA SER A 83 -9.72 14.94 -13.70
C SER A 83 -9.02 14.55 -12.38
N LEU A 84 -9.13 13.28 -11.98
CA LEU A 84 -8.41 12.75 -10.82
C LEU A 84 -6.90 12.88 -10.99
N ALA A 85 -6.37 12.55 -12.18
CA ALA A 85 -4.94 12.63 -12.48
C ALA A 85 -4.43 14.06 -12.40
N GLU A 86 -5.14 15.02 -13.00
CA GLU A 86 -4.81 16.44 -12.94
C GLU A 86 -4.82 16.97 -11.50
N ASN A 87 -5.83 16.61 -10.71
CA ASN A 87 -5.92 16.99 -9.32
C ASN A 87 -4.78 16.40 -8.46
N ILE A 88 -4.37 15.15 -8.71
CA ILE A 88 -3.22 14.55 -8.02
C ILE A 88 -1.95 15.35 -8.32
N LEU A 89 -1.66 15.65 -9.59
CA LEU A 89 -0.48 16.42 -9.98
C LEU A 89 -0.52 17.85 -9.43
N LEU A 90 -1.68 18.51 -9.54
CA LEU A 90 -1.92 19.85 -9.01
C LEU A 90 -1.64 19.93 -7.50
N MET A 91 -2.18 18.98 -6.73
CA MET A 91 -2.02 18.99 -5.27
C MET A 91 -0.62 18.58 -4.82
N LEU A 92 0.02 17.68 -5.56
CA LEU A 92 1.32 17.12 -5.19
C LEU A 92 2.47 18.12 -5.42
N ARG A 93 2.42 18.87 -6.49
CA ARG A 93 3.52 19.73 -6.93
C ARG A 93 3.48 21.10 -6.25
N PRO A 94 4.63 21.65 -5.78
CA PRO A 94 4.67 22.95 -5.13
C PRO A 94 4.17 24.09 -6.03
N ASP A 95 4.48 24.05 -7.32
CA ASP A 95 4.04 25.03 -8.32
C ASP A 95 2.64 24.72 -8.89
N GLY A 96 2.15 23.47 -8.73
CA GLY A 96 0.89 23.00 -9.28
C GLY A 96 0.88 22.81 -10.80
N ASN A 97 2.04 22.91 -11.46
CA ASN A 97 2.15 22.82 -12.91
C ASN A 97 2.29 21.37 -13.38
N TYR A 98 1.66 21.05 -14.50
CA TYR A 98 1.79 19.77 -15.20
C TYR A 98 1.51 19.97 -16.69
N THR A 99 2.02 19.06 -17.52
CA THR A 99 1.70 19.04 -18.97
C THR A 99 0.46 18.19 -19.24
N GLU A 100 -0.17 18.41 -20.38
CA GLU A 100 -1.29 17.58 -20.83
C GLU A 100 -0.88 16.10 -20.94
N LEU A 101 0.35 15.83 -21.43
CA LEU A 101 0.87 14.48 -21.53
C LEU A 101 1.05 13.84 -20.13
N GLU A 102 1.58 14.57 -19.16
CA GLU A 102 1.72 14.06 -17.78
C GLU A 102 0.38 13.67 -17.17
N ALA A 103 -0.63 14.53 -17.29
CA ALA A 103 -1.97 14.25 -16.80
C ALA A 103 -2.57 13.01 -17.50
N LYS A 104 -2.45 12.93 -18.82
CA LYS A 104 -2.93 11.79 -19.61
C LYS A 104 -2.24 10.48 -19.24
N VAL A 105 -0.93 10.49 -19.04
CA VAL A 105 -0.17 9.29 -18.68
C VAL A 105 -0.55 8.82 -17.28
N LEU A 106 -0.74 9.73 -16.34
CA LEU A 106 -1.20 9.36 -15.01
C LEU A 106 -2.64 8.80 -15.05
N ASP A 107 -3.53 9.42 -15.82
CA ASP A 107 -4.91 8.96 -15.97
C ASP A 107 -4.96 7.54 -16.56
N ILE A 108 -4.21 7.26 -17.61
CA ILE A 108 -4.06 5.90 -18.18
C ILE A 108 -3.52 4.93 -17.13
N ALA A 109 -2.51 5.31 -16.33
CA ALA A 109 -2.00 4.45 -15.27
C ALA A 109 -3.07 4.13 -14.22
N LEU A 110 -3.91 5.11 -13.83
CA LEU A 110 -5.04 4.89 -12.93
C LEU A 110 -6.05 3.89 -13.52
N VAL A 111 -6.43 4.06 -14.80
CA VAL A 111 -7.34 3.14 -15.50
C VAL A 111 -6.79 1.71 -15.53
N LEU A 112 -5.50 1.55 -15.90
CA LEU A 112 -4.86 0.24 -16.01
C LEU A 112 -4.74 -0.51 -14.67
N HIS A 113 -4.75 0.21 -13.55
CA HIS A 113 -4.70 -0.36 -12.21
C HIS A 113 -6.08 -0.55 -11.56
N ALA A 114 -7.15 -0.05 -12.17
CA ALA A 114 -8.48 0.00 -11.55
C ALA A 114 -9.05 -1.38 -11.20
N GLU A 115 -8.77 -2.40 -12.01
CA GLU A 115 -9.31 -3.76 -11.82
C GLU A 115 -8.31 -4.83 -12.26
N HIS A 116 -8.36 -6.00 -11.59
CA HIS A 116 -7.54 -7.17 -11.94
C HIS A 116 -8.17 -8.52 -11.55
N GLY A 117 -9.49 -8.57 -11.41
CA GLY A 117 -10.26 -9.78 -11.11
C GLY A 117 -10.36 -10.13 -9.63
N GLY A 118 -11.42 -10.86 -9.30
CA GLY A 118 -11.79 -11.23 -7.92
C GLY A 118 -10.78 -12.09 -7.18
N GLY A 119 -9.90 -12.81 -7.89
CA GLY A 119 -8.83 -13.63 -7.30
C GLY A 119 -7.60 -12.84 -6.84
N ASN A 120 -7.51 -11.54 -7.13
CA ASN A 120 -6.48 -10.67 -6.60
C ASN A 120 -6.61 -10.56 -5.07
N ASN A 121 -5.49 -10.62 -4.32
CA ASN A 121 -5.51 -10.74 -2.87
C ASN A 121 -6.34 -9.65 -2.18
N SER A 122 -6.19 -8.38 -2.57
CA SER A 122 -6.96 -7.28 -1.97
C SER A 122 -8.43 -7.30 -2.41
N THR A 123 -8.73 -7.71 -3.64
CA THR A 123 -10.11 -7.89 -4.11
C THR A 123 -10.78 -9.07 -3.42
N PHE A 124 -10.07 -10.19 -3.25
CA PHE A 124 -10.58 -11.32 -2.46
C PHE A 124 -10.84 -10.92 -1.00
N THR A 125 -9.97 -10.09 -0.41
CA THR A 125 -10.19 -9.52 0.92
C THR A 125 -11.48 -8.68 0.94
N THR A 126 -11.77 -7.89 -0.12
CA THR A 126 -13.02 -7.14 -0.26
C THR A 126 -14.22 -8.08 -0.21
N HIS A 127 -14.21 -9.18 -0.96
CA HIS A 127 -15.28 -10.18 -0.94
C HIS A 127 -15.44 -10.80 0.45
N VAL A 128 -14.36 -11.30 1.04
CA VAL A 128 -14.41 -11.96 2.36
C VAL A 128 -14.99 -11.03 3.42
N VAL A 129 -14.51 -9.80 3.50
CA VAL A 129 -14.95 -8.84 4.51
C VAL A 129 -16.38 -8.36 4.24
N THR A 130 -16.73 -8.10 2.98
CA THR A 130 -18.09 -7.73 2.58
C THR A 130 -19.12 -8.82 2.89
N SER A 131 -18.76 -10.11 2.70
CA SER A 131 -19.65 -11.24 2.97
C SER A 131 -20.11 -11.36 4.43
N SER A 132 -19.40 -10.69 5.35
CA SER A 132 -19.80 -10.61 6.76
C SER A 132 -20.92 -9.59 7.02
N GLY A 133 -21.29 -8.77 6.02
CA GLY A 133 -22.30 -7.72 6.16
C GLY A 133 -21.77 -6.41 6.78
N THR A 134 -20.45 -6.20 6.84
CA THR A 134 -19.85 -5.00 7.41
C THR A 134 -19.96 -3.78 6.49
N ASP A 135 -19.65 -2.59 7.03
CA ASP A 135 -19.67 -1.30 6.35
C ASP A 135 -18.60 -1.16 5.24
N SER A 136 -18.74 -0.13 4.40
CA SER A 136 -17.85 0.13 3.26
C SER A 136 -16.45 0.57 3.70
N TYR A 137 -16.33 1.29 4.80
CA TYR A 137 -15.04 1.81 5.29
C TYR A 137 -14.18 0.70 5.86
N SER A 138 -14.76 -0.23 6.62
CA SER A 138 -14.11 -1.44 7.13
C SER A 138 -13.63 -2.33 5.99
N SER A 139 -14.49 -2.59 4.98
CA SER A 139 -14.13 -3.40 3.83
C SER A 139 -13.00 -2.77 3.01
N THR A 140 -13.09 -1.48 2.72
CA THR A 140 -12.05 -0.75 1.96
C THR A 140 -10.74 -0.67 2.75
N SER A 141 -10.81 -0.41 4.06
CA SER A 141 -9.63 -0.38 4.93
C SER A 141 -8.90 -1.72 4.97
N ALA A 142 -9.64 -2.84 5.03
CA ALA A 142 -9.07 -4.19 4.95
C ALA A 142 -8.37 -4.43 3.60
N SER A 143 -8.98 -4.00 2.50
CA SER A 143 -8.43 -4.12 1.15
C SER A 143 -7.15 -3.30 0.97
N ILE A 144 -7.09 -2.08 1.53
CA ILE A 144 -5.88 -1.25 1.60
C ILE A 144 -4.80 -1.97 2.42
N GLY A 145 -5.16 -2.58 3.55
CA GLY A 145 -4.25 -3.36 4.38
C GLY A 145 -3.63 -4.55 3.63
N SER A 146 -4.42 -5.25 2.82
CA SER A 146 -3.95 -6.32 1.93
C SER A 146 -2.99 -5.78 0.87
N LEU A 147 -3.37 -4.70 0.17
CA LEU A 147 -2.53 -4.10 -0.88
C LEU A 147 -1.22 -3.53 -0.33
N LYS A 148 -1.21 -3.02 0.90
CA LYS A 148 -0.01 -2.49 1.57
C LYS A 148 1.11 -3.53 1.70
N GLY A 149 0.78 -4.81 1.73
CA GLY A 149 1.76 -5.89 1.88
C GLY A 149 2.83 -5.88 0.79
N PRO A 150 4.13 -6.07 1.14
CA PRO A 150 5.23 -5.98 0.18
C PRO A 150 5.17 -7.05 -0.93
N ARG A 151 4.46 -8.14 -0.71
CA ARG A 151 4.24 -9.20 -1.72
C ARG A 151 3.10 -8.88 -2.70
N HIS A 152 2.32 -7.82 -2.43
CA HIS A 152 1.21 -7.40 -3.26
C HIS A 152 1.47 -6.02 -3.89
N GLY A 153 1.26 -4.93 -3.17
CA GLY A 153 1.38 -3.58 -3.74
C GLY A 153 2.81 -3.03 -3.84
N GLY A 154 3.83 -3.78 -3.42
CA GLY A 154 5.22 -3.33 -3.42
C GLY A 154 6.03 -3.64 -4.69
N ALA A 155 5.42 -4.26 -5.70
CA ALA A 155 6.14 -4.77 -6.86
C ALA A 155 6.82 -3.66 -7.69
N ASN A 156 6.12 -2.58 -7.99
CA ASN A 156 6.68 -1.46 -8.75
C ASN A 156 7.84 -0.75 -8.04
N LEU A 157 7.79 -0.65 -6.71
CA LEU A 157 8.90 -0.09 -5.91
C LEU A 157 10.12 -1.03 -5.96
N LYS A 158 9.91 -2.35 -5.93
CA LYS A 158 10.98 -3.34 -6.09
C LYS A 158 11.63 -3.25 -7.47
N VAL A 159 10.85 -3.08 -8.54
CA VAL A 159 11.36 -2.81 -9.89
C VAL A 159 12.25 -1.56 -9.89
N GLN A 160 11.78 -0.44 -9.34
CA GLN A 160 12.56 0.80 -9.29
C GLN A 160 13.87 0.65 -8.51
N ASN A 161 13.85 -0.05 -7.39
CA ASN A 161 15.05 -0.29 -6.61
C ASN A 161 16.04 -1.19 -7.35
N MET A 162 15.55 -2.24 -8.05
CA MET A 162 16.37 -3.10 -8.92
C MET A 162 17.05 -2.30 -10.04
N PHE A 163 16.31 -1.40 -10.72
CA PHE A 163 16.92 -0.54 -11.74
C PHE A 163 17.89 0.49 -11.15
N THR A 164 17.66 0.97 -9.94
CA THR A 164 18.60 1.86 -9.25
C THR A 164 19.90 1.14 -8.97
N ASP A 165 19.83 -0.10 -8.48
CA ASP A 165 20.98 -0.94 -8.19
C ASP A 165 21.71 -1.37 -9.49
N LEU A 166 20.98 -1.77 -10.54
CA LEU A 166 21.52 -2.09 -11.84
C LEU A 166 22.32 -0.90 -12.42
N LYS A 167 21.74 0.31 -12.41
CA LYS A 167 22.40 1.52 -12.91
C LYS A 167 23.69 1.88 -12.16
N ALA A 168 23.76 1.52 -10.88
CA ALA A 168 24.97 1.74 -10.07
C ALA A 168 26.09 0.72 -10.34
N ASN A 169 25.73 -0.48 -10.80
CA ASN A 169 26.66 -1.60 -10.94
C ASN A 169 27.05 -1.96 -12.40
N VAL A 170 26.30 -1.46 -13.39
CA VAL A 170 26.55 -1.65 -14.82
C VAL A 170 27.07 -0.36 -15.43
N LYS A 171 28.18 -0.41 -16.17
CA LYS A 171 28.82 0.75 -16.78
C LYS A 171 28.17 1.14 -18.10
N ASP A 172 27.97 0.16 -18.97
CA ASP A 172 27.36 0.34 -20.27
C ASP A 172 25.95 -0.23 -20.30
N TRP A 173 24.96 0.69 -20.25
CA TRP A 173 23.54 0.33 -20.25
C TRP A 173 23.01 -0.11 -21.63
N GLU A 174 23.81 -0.01 -22.67
CA GLU A 174 23.48 -0.43 -24.03
C GLU A 174 24.08 -1.80 -24.37
N SER A 175 24.98 -2.33 -23.51
CA SER A 175 25.61 -3.63 -23.69
C SER A 175 24.71 -4.78 -23.26
N ASP A 176 24.30 -5.62 -24.21
CA ASP A 176 23.56 -6.87 -23.94
C ASP A 176 24.34 -7.78 -22.98
N GLU A 177 25.66 -7.84 -23.12
CA GLU A 177 26.54 -8.69 -22.33
C GLU A 177 26.62 -8.24 -20.86
N GLU A 178 26.84 -6.93 -20.60
CA GLU A 178 26.92 -6.42 -19.24
C GLU A 178 25.57 -6.54 -18.51
N ILE A 179 24.47 -6.20 -19.17
CA ILE A 179 23.14 -6.34 -18.61
C ILE A 179 22.80 -7.81 -18.34
N THR A 180 23.08 -8.71 -19.29
CA THR A 180 22.86 -10.16 -19.10
C THR A 180 23.65 -10.68 -17.89
N ALA A 181 24.94 -10.34 -17.79
CA ALA A 181 25.78 -10.77 -16.67
C ALA A 181 25.25 -10.29 -15.33
N TYR A 182 24.78 -9.04 -15.27
CA TYR A 182 24.20 -8.49 -14.03
C TYR A 182 22.86 -9.14 -13.67
N LEU A 183 21.95 -9.35 -14.63
CA LEU A 183 20.70 -10.05 -14.41
C LEU A 183 20.90 -11.50 -13.95
N GLN A 184 21.94 -12.18 -14.46
CA GLN A 184 22.31 -13.52 -13.98
C GLN A 184 22.76 -13.51 -12.52
N LYS A 185 23.54 -12.49 -12.08
CA LYS A 185 23.89 -12.32 -10.65
C LYS A 185 22.65 -12.14 -9.78
N ILE A 186 21.66 -11.35 -10.23
CA ILE A 186 20.39 -11.23 -9.51
C ILE A 186 19.71 -12.60 -9.38
N LEU A 187 19.59 -13.34 -10.48
CA LEU A 187 18.93 -14.64 -10.49
C LEU A 187 19.68 -15.69 -9.65
N ASN A 188 20.99 -15.61 -9.57
CA ASN A 188 21.85 -16.47 -8.73
C ASN A 188 21.85 -16.05 -7.25
N LYS A 189 21.13 -14.98 -6.88
CA LYS A 189 21.10 -14.40 -5.52
C LYS A 189 22.44 -13.78 -5.08
N GLU A 190 23.23 -13.28 -6.02
CA GLU A 190 24.54 -12.67 -5.81
C GLU A 190 24.50 -11.14 -5.83
N ALA A 191 23.40 -10.56 -6.30
CA ALA A 191 23.23 -9.11 -6.44
C ALA A 191 21.84 -8.65 -5.98
N PHE A 192 21.71 -7.33 -5.80
CA PHE A 192 20.51 -6.64 -5.36
C PHE A 192 20.03 -7.14 -3.98
N ASP A 193 18.80 -7.66 -3.86
CA ASP A 193 18.20 -8.08 -2.60
C ASP A 193 18.34 -9.59 -2.33
N HIS A 194 19.17 -10.29 -3.09
CA HIS A 194 19.45 -11.72 -2.97
C HIS A 194 18.23 -12.64 -3.04
N ALA A 195 17.09 -12.14 -3.52
CA ALA A 195 15.86 -12.94 -3.66
C ALA A 195 15.88 -13.89 -4.89
N GLY A 196 16.75 -13.65 -5.86
CA GLY A 196 16.80 -14.43 -7.10
C GLY A 196 15.63 -14.12 -8.04
N LEU A 197 15.17 -12.87 -8.06
CA LEU A 197 14.00 -12.43 -8.83
C LEU A 197 14.35 -11.20 -9.68
N ILE A 198 14.05 -11.25 -10.97
CA ILE A 198 13.93 -10.04 -11.80
C ILE A 198 12.52 -9.53 -11.62
N TYR A 199 12.37 -8.46 -10.84
CA TYR A 199 11.07 -7.89 -10.49
C TYR A 199 10.39 -7.29 -11.71
N GLY A 200 9.06 -7.38 -11.73
CA GLY A 200 8.25 -6.95 -12.87
C GLY A 200 8.19 -7.95 -14.03
N MET A 201 8.90 -9.09 -13.93
CA MET A 201 8.88 -10.17 -14.90
C MET A 201 8.01 -11.33 -14.43
N GLY A 202 7.09 -11.78 -15.31
CA GLY A 202 6.16 -12.86 -15.04
C GLY A 202 4.82 -12.38 -14.46
N HIS A 203 3.79 -13.19 -14.68
CA HIS A 203 2.44 -12.92 -14.23
C HIS A 203 1.69 -14.25 -13.97
N ALA A 204 0.78 -14.24 -12.97
CA ALA A 204 -0.01 -15.43 -12.65
C ALA A 204 -1.00 -15.82 -13.76
N VAL A 205 -1.51 -14.82 -14.51
CA VAL A 205 -2.53 -15.01 -15.55
C VAL A 205 -1.93 -14.88 -16.95
N TYR A 206 -1.13 -13.82 -17.19
CA TYR A 206 -0.61 -13.51 -18.52
C TYR A 206 0.72 -14.22 -18.77
N THR A 207 0.82 -14.92 -19.91
CA THR A 207 2.02 -15.65 -20.31
C THR A 207 2.67 -15.08 -21.57
N LEU A 208 1.87 -14.57 -22.52
CA LEU A 208 2.39 -14.00 -23.77
C LEU A 208 2.72 -12.51 -23.63
N SER A 209 1.80 -11.75 -23.08
CA SER A 209 1.94 -10.33 -22.78
C SER A 209 0.90 -9.90 -21.75
N ASP A 210 1.22 -8.93 -20.90
CA ASP A 210 0.25 -8.23 -20.07
C ASP A 210 -0.30 -7.03 -20.89
N PRO A 211 -1.58 -7.02 -21.29
CA PRO A 211 -2.13 -5.95 -22.12
C PRO A 211 -2.01 -4.57 -21.45
N ARG A 212 -1.98 -4.51 -20.13
CA ARG A 212 -1.80 -3.27 -19.35
C ARG A 212 -0.38 -2.74 -19.50
N GLU A 213 0.62 -3.61 -19.44
CA GLU A 213 2.03 -3.28 -19.67
C GLU A 213 2.23 -2.73 -21.08
N VAL A 214 1.69 -3.42 -22.10
CA VAL A 214 1.81 -3.01 -23.52
C VAL A 214 1.26 -1.59 -23.74
N ILE A 215 0.13 -1.27 -23.12
CA ILE A 215 -0.44 0.08 -23.20
C ILE A 215 0.44 1.08 -22.47
N LEU A 216 0.80 0.80 -21.22
CA LEU A 216 1.58 1.71 -20.36
C LEU A 216 2.95 2.00 -20.97
N LYS A 217 3.62 1.00 -21.55
CA LYS A 217 4.92 1.12 -22.22
C LYS A 217 4.89 2.15 -23.35
N ARG A 218 3.81 2.20 -24.13
CA ARG A 218 3.65 3.19 -25.23
C ARG A 218 3.64 4.62 -24.66
N PHE A 219 2.83 4.86 -23.62
CA PHE A 219 2.78 6.16 -22.97
C PHE A 219 4.06 6.50 -22.21
N ALA A 220 4.73 5.51 -21.62
CA ALA A 220 6.03 5.68 -20.97
C ALA A 220 7.10 6.15 -21.98
N ARG A 221 7.07 5.63 -23.22
CA ARG A 221 7.98 6.08 -24.29
C ARG A 221 7.76 7.55 -24.66
N ASP A 222 6.50 7.95 -24.82
CA ASP A 222 6.18 9.33 -25.18
C ASP A 222 6.56 10.30 -24.07
N LEU A 223 6.29 9.94 -22.81
CA LEU A 223 6.70 10.71 -21.65
C LEU A 223 8.24 10.76 -21.51
N ALA A 224 8.95 9.66 -21.77
CA ALA A 224 10.41 9.62 -21.73
C ALA A 224 11.04 10.56 -22.78
N ARG A 225 10.41 10.74 -23.95
CA ARG A 225 10.85 11.75 -24.93
C ARG A 225 10.68 13.17 -24.39
N GLU A 226 9.53 13.47 -23.79
CA GLU A 226 9.26 14.79 -23.21
C GLU A 226 10.26 15.11 -22.07
N LYS A 227 10.58 14.11 -21.26
CA LYS A 227 11.46 14.26 -20.08
C LYS A 227 12.96 14.07 -20.39
N ASN A 228 13.35 13.85 -21.67
CA ASN A 228 14.73 13.55 -22.08
C ASN A 228 15.30 12.30 -21.38
N MET A 229 14.48 11.28 -21.11
CA MET A 229 14.85 10.03 -20.44
C MET A 229 14.81 8.81 -21.38
N MET A 230 15.06 9.01 -22.66
CA MET A 230 15.03 7.92 -23.65
C MET A 230 16.14 6.88 -23.44
N LYS A 231 17.26 7.27 -22.83
CA LYS A 231 18.33 6.34 -22.48
C LYS A 231 17.88 5.34 -21.39
N GLU A 232 17.20 5.84 -20.38
CA GLU A 232 16.60 5.01 -19.34
C GLU A 232 15.47 4.12 -19.91
N PHE A 233 14.65 4.68 -20.79
CA PHE A 233 13.60 3.89 -21.43
C PHE A 233 14.18 2.73 -22.26
N ALA A 234 15.26 2.97 -23.03
CA ALA A 234 15.96 1.92 -23.77
C ALA A 234 16.53 0.84 -22.84
N LEU A 235 17.05 1.22 -21.67
CA LEU A 235 17.49 0.27 -20.65
C LEU A 235 16.33 -0.62 -20.15
N TYR A 236 15.13 -0.05 -19.93
CA TYR A 236 13.95 -0.84 -19.57
C TYR A 236 13.58 -1.83 -20.68
N GLU A 237 13.56 -1.42 -21.95
CA GLU A 237 13.32 -2.32 -23.09
C GLU A 237 14.37 -3.44 -23.19
N LEU A 238 15.62 -3.12 -22.91
CA LEU A 238 16.72 -4.10 -22.91
C LEU A 238 16.56 -5.13 -21.79
N VAL A 239 16.30 -4.68 -20.56
CA VAL A 239 16.06 -5.55 -19.40
C VAL A 239 14.81 -6.41 -19.60
N GLU A 240 13.73 -5.87 -20.16
CA GLU A 240 12.53 -6.63 -20.50
C GLU A 240 12.84 -7.80 -21.44
N ARG A 241 13.56 -7.51 -22.54
CA ARG A 241 13.93 -8.49 -23.55
C ARG A 241 14.86 -9.59 -23.00
N LEU A 242 15.90 -9.20 -22.26
CA LEU A 242 16.89 -10.13 -21.72
C LEU A 242 16.37 -10.88 -20.50
N GLY A 243 15.67 -10.18 -19.59
CA GLY A 243 15.15 -10.73 -18.35
C GLY A 243 14.13 -11.84 -18.57
N GLY A 244 13.20 -11.66 -19.51
CA GLY A 244 12.23 -12.71 -19.86
C GLY A 244 12.91 -14.00 -20.30
N ARG A 245 13.90 -13.89 -21.19
CA ARG A 245 14.69 -15.03 -21.66
C ARG A 245 15.45 -15.72 -20.53
N LEU A 246 16.19 -14.97 -19.72
CA LEU A 246 16.99 -15.51 -18.62
C LEU A 246 16.13 -16.23 -17.56
N VAL A 247 14.98 -15.68 -17.21
CA VAL A 247 14.05 -16.34 -16.26
C VAL A 247 13.55 -17.67 -16.82
N MET A 248 13.22 -17.72 -18.13
CA MET A 248 12.79 -18.95 -18.79
C MET A 248 13.89 -20.02 -18.77
N GLU A 249 15.10 -19.66 -19.16
CA GLU A 249 16.25 -20.54 -19.21
C GLU A 249 16.59 -21.10 -17.82
N GLN A 250 16.73 -20.24 -16.81
CA GLN A 250 17.12 -20.65 -15.46
C GLN A 250 16.06 -21.52 -14.76
N ARG A 251 14.78 -21.21 -14.95
CA ARG A 251 13.67 -21.96 -14.33
C ARG A 251 13.21 -23.14 -15.20
N ARG A 252 13.83 -23.36 -16.35
CA ARG A 252 13.46 -24.40 -17.33
C ARG A 252 11.97 -24.34 -17.67
N LEU A 253 11.47 -23.14 -17.92
CA LEU A 253 10.05 -22.92 -18.21
C LEU A 253 9.79 -23.10 -19.71
N PHE A 254 8.75 -23.85 -20.04
CA PHE A 254 8.22 -23.96 -21.41
C PHE A 254 7.24 -22.81 -21.76
N LYS A 255 6.88 -21.98 -20.78
CA LYS A 255 5.99 -20.83 -20.97
C LYS A 255 6.80 -19.54 -21.06
N ASN A 256 6.37 -18.66 -21.95
CA ASN A 256 6.95 -17.32 -22.02
C ASN A 256 6.78 -16.57 -20.70
N VAL A 257 7.77 -15.74 -20.39
CA VAL A 257 7.76 -14.83 -19.26
C VAL A 257 7.77 -13.41 -19.80
N CYS A 258 6.64 -12.72 -19.65
CA CYS A 258 6.47 -11.34 -20.08
C CYS A 258 6.62 -10.37 -18.91
N ALA A 259 6.91 -9.10 -19.22
CA ALA A 259 6.81 -8.01 -18.25
C ALA A 259 5.34 -7.82 -17.84
N ASN A 260 5.10 -7.43 -16.59
CA ASN A 260 3.79 -7.05 -16.09
C ASN A 260 3.68 -5.52 -15.94
N VAL A 261 2.51 -5.02 -15.58
CA VAL A 261 2.26 -3.57 -15.48
C VAL A 261 3.20 -2.86 -14.51
N ASP A 262 3.66 -3.54 -13.45
CA ASP A 262 4.57 -2.97 -12.44
C ASP A 262 5.97 -2.69 -12.98
N PHE A 263 6.35 -3.34 -14.08
CA PHE A 263 7.65 -3.14 -14.72
C PHE A 263 7.84 -1.69 -15.19
N TYR A 264 6.82 -1.08 -15.80
CA TYR A 264 6.90 0.30 -16.28
C TYR A 264 6.25 1.32 -15.36
N SER A 265 5.33 0.93 -14.47
CA SER A 265 4.55 1.89 -13.67
C SER A 265 5.43 2.74 -12.75
N GLY A 266 6.42 2.13 -12.09
CA GLY A 266 7.36 2.86 -11.25
C GLY A 266 8.24 3.85 -12.04
N PHE A 267 8.63 3.52 -13.26
CA PHE A 267 9.36 4.42 -14.15
C PHE A 267 8.49 5.61 -14.58
N VAL A 268 7.23 5.34 -14.95
CA VAL A 268 6.25 6.39 -15.25
C VAL A 268 6.10 7.34 -14.06
N TYR A 269 5.90 6.82 -12.85
CA TYR A 269 5.75 7.64 -11.66
C TYR A 269 7.01 8.47 -11.37
N THR A 270 8.19 7.92 -11.62
CA THR A 270 9.45 8.66 -11.49
C THR A 270 9.51 9.83 -12.48
N MET A 271 9.16 9.62 -13.75
CA MET A 271 9.12 10.69 -14.77
C MET A 271 8.07 11.76 -14.46
N LEU A 272 6.98 11.40 -13.80
CA LEU A 272 5.95 12.33 -13.32
C LEU A 272 6.37 13.09 -12.05
N GLY A 273 7.54 12.79 -11.46
CA GLY A 273 7.99 13.37 -10.20
C GLY A 273 7.18 12.93 -8.98
N ILE A 274 6.47 11.80 -9.09
CA ILE A 274 5.75 11.20 -7.96
C ILE A 274 6.77 10.54 -7.02
N PRO A 275 6.78 10.88 -5.73
CA PRO A 275 7.71 10.28 -4.77
C PRO A 275 7.40 8.81 -4.51
N LYS A 276 8.44 8.04 -4.16
CA LYS A 276 8.34 6.58 -3.95
C LYS A 276 7.32 6.20 -2.88
N GLU A 277 7.13 7.05 -1.87
CA GLU A 277 6.15 6.89 -0.79
C GLU A 277 4.71 6.87 -1.30
N LEU A 278 4.47 7.44 -2.49
CA LEU A 278 3.15 7.48 -3.12
C LEU A 278 2.92 6.40 -4.19
N PHE A 279 3.88 5.56 -4.53
CA PHE A 279 3.71 4.54 -5.59
C PHE A 279 2.58 3.56 -5.27
N THR A 280 2.61 2.92 -4.11
CA THR A 280 1.52 2.03 -3.67
C THR A 280 0.23 2.78 -3.35
N PRO A 281 0.24 3.98 -2.72
CA PRO A 281 -0.95 4.81 -2.58
C PRO A 281 -1.65 5.17 -3.89
N ILE A 282 -0.92 5.51 -4.96
CA ILE A 282 -1.51 5.74 -6.29
C ILE A 282 -2.19 4.47 -6.82
N PHE A 283 -1.57 3.30 -6.61
CA PHE A 283 -2.20 2.04 -6.94
C PHE A 283 -3.49 1.80 -6.13
N ALA A 284 -3.50 2.10 -4.83
CA ALA A 284 -4.70 2.01 -4.00
C ALA A 284 -5.83 2.93 -4.51
N ILE A 285 -5.50 4.19 -4.80
CA ILE A 285 -6.44 5.17 -5.38
C ILE A 285 -7.06 4.61 -6.67
N ALA A 286 -6.23 4.09 -7.55
CA ALA A 286 -6.67 3.50 -8.81
C ALA A 286 -7.59 2.30 -8.61
N ARG A 287 -7.35 1.48 -7.55
CA ARG A 287 -8.07 0.23 -7.31
C ARG A 287 -9.40 0.40 -6.55
N ILE A 288 -9.67 1.54 -5.93
CA ILE A 288 -10.93 1.77 -5.23
C ILE A 288 -12.17 1.47 -6.10
N PRO A 289 -12.26 1.92 -7.37
CA PRO A 289 -13.40 1.58 -8.22
C PRO A 289 -13.60 0.07 -8.38
N GLY A 290 -12.52 -0.69 -8.58
CA GLY A 290 -12.56 -2.14 -8.68
C GLY A 290 -13.04 -2.81 -7.38
N TRP A 291 -12.49 -2.42 -6.23
CA TRP A 291 -12.97 -2.93 -4.94
C TRP A 291 -14.43 -2.57 -4.69
N SER A 292 -14.85 -1.35 -5.04
CA SER A 292 -16.25 -0.91 -4.91
C SER A 292 -17.20 -1.74 -5.78
N ALA A 293 -16.81 -2.04 -7.01
CA ALA A 293 -17.59 -2.89 -7.91
C ALA A 293 -17.71 -4.31 -7.35
N HIS A 294 -16.62 -4.91 -6.88
CA HIS A 294 -16.63 -6.23 -6.25
C HIS A 294 -17.43 -6.27 -4.94
N ARG A 295 -17.41 -5.17 -4.16
CA ARG A 295 -18.27 -5.06 -2.98
C ARG A 295 -19.76 -5.07 -3.36
N LEU A 296 -20.14 -4.27 -4.37
CA LEU A 296 -21.53 -4.25 -4.88
C LEU A 296 -21.93 -5.61 -5.44
N GLU A 297 -21.04 -6.27 -6.18
CA GLU A 297 -21.27 -7.61 -6.71
C GLU A 297 -21.51 -8.63 -5.58
N GLU A 298 -20.70 -8.59 -4.51
CA GLU A 298 -20.85 -9.45 -3.34
C GLU A 298 -22.20 -9.20 -2.64
N ILE A 299 -22.59 -7.93 -2.42
CA ILE A 299 -23.88 -7.58 -1.79
C ILE A 299 -25.06 -8.08 -2.64
N LEU A 300 -24.99 -7.95 -3.95
CA LEU A 300 -26.07 -8.31 -4.86
C LEU A 300 -26.21 -9.83 -5.06
N ASN A 301 -25.11 -10.57 -5.07
CA ASN A 301 -25.10 -11.97 -5.51
C ASN A 301 -24.84 -12.95 -4.37
N ALA A 302 -24.19 -12.55 -3.27
CA ALA A 302 -23.84 -13.43 -2.19
C ALA A 302 -24.93 -13.48 -1.13
N SER A 303 -25.29 -14.69 -0.71
CA SER A 303 -26.27 -14.93 0.34
C SER A 303 -25.66 -15.46 1.64
N LYS A 304 -24.35 -15.75 1.65
CA LYS A 304 -23.69 -16.41 2.78
C LYS A 304 -22.28 -15.87 3.00
N ILE A 305 -21.90 -15.80 4.27
CA ILE A 305 -20.54 -15.48 4.67
C ILE A 305 -19.54 -16.46 4.04
N ILE A 306 -18.44 -15.96 3.48
CA ILE A 306 -17.37 -16.77 2.91
C ILE A 306 -16.64 -17.49 4.04
N ARG A 307 -16.77 -18.82 4.07
CA ARG A 307 -16.15 -19.70 5.05
C ARG A 307 -15.46 -20.85 4.31
N PRO A 308 -14.20 -20.72 3.93
CA PRO A 308 -13.47 -21.82 3.29
C PRO A 308 -13.44 -23.05 4.19
N ALA A 309 -13.68 -24.21 3.61
CA ALA A 309 -13.47 -25.46 4.32
C ALA A 309 -11.98 -25.69 4.52
N TYR A 310 -11.59 -26.11 5.71
CA TYR A 310 -10.24 -26.57 5.98
C TYR A 310 -10.26 -27.89 6.73
N LYS A 311 -9.20 -28.66 6.58
CA LYS A 311 -9.02 -29.94 7.26
C LYS A 311 -7.83 -29.83 8.20
N TYR A 312 -8.05 -30.18 9.45
CA TYR A 312 -6.96 -30.33 10.39
C TYR A 312 -6.09 -31.53 9.96
N VAL A 313 -4.79 -31.31 9.82
CA VAL A 313 -3.81 -32.33 9.39
C VAL A 313 -2.81 -32.70 10.50
N GLY A 314 -2.94 -32.11 11.67
CA GLY A 314 -2.15 -32.46 12.85
C GLY A 314 -2.63 -33.78 13.52
N HIS A 315 -1.86 -34.21 14.49
CA HIS A 315 -2.23 -35.38 15.29
C HIS A 315 -3.36 -35.05 16.27
N HIS A 316 -4.29 -35.95 16.44
CA HIS A 316 -5.30 -35.81 17.48
C HIS A 316 -4.62 -35.95 18.85
N ALA A 317 -4.77 -34.91 19.68
CA ALA A 317 -4.30 -34.91 21.05
C ALA A 317 -5.50 -34.83 22.02
N ASN A 318 -5.46 -35.59 23.10
CA ASN A 318 -6.42 -35.44 24.18
C ASN A 318 -6.19 -34.12 24.93
N PHE A 319 -7.29 -33.58 25.46
CA PHE A 319 -7.15 -32.41 26.35
C PHE A 319 -6.38 -32.80 27.62
N VAL A 320 -5.33 -32.06 27.92
CA VAL A 320 -4.56 -32.16 29.17
C VAL A 320 -4.86 -30.94 29.99
N PRO A 321 -5.38 -31.07 31.24
CA PRO A 321 -5.55 -29.95 32.16
C PRO A 321 -4.24 -29.17 32.34
N PHE A 322 -4.34 -27.88 32.63
CA PHE A 322 -3.16 -27.00 32.69
C PHE A 322 -2.15 -27.48 33.73
N GLU A 323 -2.64 -27.98 34.87
CA GLU A 323 -1.84 -28.46 36.00
C GLU A 323 -1.09 -29.77 35.70
N GLU A 324 -1.53 -30.51 34.67
CA GLU A 324 -0.96 -31.80 34.23
C GLU A 324 -0.04 -31.66 33.01
N ARG A 325 0.12 -30.41 32.48
CA ARG A 325 0.96 -30.19 31.30
C ARG A 325 2.43 -30.15 31.70
N GLU A 326 3.21 -31.06 31.11
CA GLU A 326 4.66 -30.97 31.19
C GLU A 326 5.16 -29.78 30.31
N PRO A 327 6.16 -29.00 30.75
CA PRO A 327 6.80 -27.98 29.90
C PRO A 327 7.37 -28.66 28.65
N GLU A 328 7.07 -28.14 27.45
CA GLU A 328 7.74 -28.60 26.24
C GLU A 328 9.25 -28.39 26.36
N GLU A 329 10.05 -29.42 26.02
CA GLU A 329 11.50 -29.31 25.96
C GLU A 329 11.90 -28.10 25.08
N GLY A 330 12.59 -27.13 25.65
CA GLY A 330 12.98 -25.86 25.00
C GLY A 330 12.18 -24.63 25.43
N CYS A 331 11.01 -24.75 26.07
CA CYS A 331 10.28 -23.58 26.59
C CYS A 331 11.05 -22.85 27.69
N GLU A 332 11.83 -23.56 28.50
CA GLU A 332 12.66 -22.93 29.57
C GLU A 332 13.75 -22.00 29.00
N GLU A 333 14.30 -22.34 27.83
CA GLU A 333 15.33 -21.54 27.19
C GLU A 333 14.74 -20.23 26.62
N VAL A 334 13.55 -20.31 26.01
CA VAL A 334 12.81 -19.15 25.50
C VAL A 334 12.34 -18.25 26.65
N LEU A 335 11.87 -18.82 27.76
CA LEU A 335 11.44 -18.03 28.93
C LEU A 335 12.63 -17.33 29.60
N ARG A 336 13.79 -17.99 29.73
CA ARG A 336 15.02 -17.38 30.26
C ARG A 336 15.51 -16.23 29.37
N ASP A 337 15.36 -16.31 28.06
CA ASP A 337 15.77 -15.24 27.14
C ASP A 337 14.79 -14.06 27.19
N LEU A 338 13.48 -14.31 27.32
CA LEU A 338 12.48 -13.27 27.55
C LEU A 338 12.65 -12.56 28.91
N GLU A 339 13.04 -13.28 29.96
CA GLU A 339 13.34 -12.69 31.27
C GLU A 339 14.59 -11.80 31.23
N LYS A 340 15.61 -12.15 30.42
CA LYS A 340 16.82 -11.34 30.24
C LYS A 340 16.57 -10.05 29.40
N GLU A 341 15.56 -10.05 28.54
CA GLU A 341 15.17 -8.89 27.72
C GLU A 341 14.15 -7.96 28.41
N SER A 342 13.61 -8.34 29.57
CA SER A 342 12.75 -7.46 30.35
C SER A 342 13.59 -6.34 30.96
N PRO A 343 13.36 -5.05 30.66
CA PRO A 343 14.06 -3.96 31.32
C PRO A 343 13.74 -3.99 32.82
N GLU A 344 14.77 -3.96 33.63
CA GLU A 344 14.64 -3.80 35.08
C GLU A 344 13.70 -2.61 35.37
N GLN A 345 12.58 -2.87 36.02
CA GLN A 345 11.74 -1.80 36.52
C GLN A 345 12.55 -0.99 37.52
N PRO A 346 12.64 0.34 37.40
CA PRO A 346 13.29 1.13 38.44
C PRO A 346 12.51 0.94 39.73
N GLU A 347 13.23 0.56 40.82
CA GLU A 347 12.67 0.51 42.18
C GLU A 347 12.02 1.87 42.47
N GLU A 348 10.70 1.88 42.62
CA GLU A 348 9.96 3.01 43.16
C GLU A 348 10.45 3.23 44.60
N GLN A 349 11.26 4.26 44.80
CA GLN A 349 11.52 4.78 46.14
C GLN A 349 10.20 5.26 46.72
N ALA A 350 9.67 4.52 47.68
CA ALA A 350 8.49 4.89 48.44
C ALA A 350 8.84 6.11 49.30
N GLU A 351 8.62 7.31 48.77
CA GLU A 351 8.58 8.51 49.62
C GLU A 351 7.30 8.47 50.45
N THR A 352 7.52 8.36 51.75
CA THR A 352 6.51 8.44 52.81
C THR A 352 5.92 9.85 52.81
N ILE A 353 4.76 10.04 52.17
CA ILE A 353 4.01 11.28 52.35
C ILE A 353 3.20 11.15 53.64
N GLU A 354 3.67 11.84 54.69
CA GLU A 354 2.87 12.07 55.90
C GLU A 354 1.59 12.83 55.54
N LYS A 355 0.47 12.21 55.91
CA LYS A 355 -0.87 12.81 55.75
C LYS A 355 -1.06 13.88 56.83
N GLU A 356 -0.97 15.15 56.47
CA GLU A 356 -1.62 16.22 57.23
C GLU A 356 -3.12 16.26 56.87
N ALA A 357 -3.96 16.10 57.90
CA ALA A 357 -5.41 16.20 57.76
C ALA A 357 -5.81 17.68 57.68
N PRO A 358 -6.73 18.06 56.78
CA PRO A 358 -7.29 19.40 56.80
C PRO A 358 -8.32 19.52 57.93
N GLN A 359 -8.15 20.57 58.73
CA GLN A 359 -9.10 20.99 59.75
C GLN A 359 -10.38 21.51 59.10
N ASP A 360 -11.48 21.02 59.62
CA ASP A 360 -12.87 21.42 59.39
C ASP A 360 -13.08 22.89 59.79
N SER A 361 -13.62 23.72 58.93
CA SER A 361 -14.30 24.95 59.25
C SER A 361 -15.53 25.13 58.41
N THR A 362 -16.61 24.67 58.96
CA THR A 362 -17.99 25.07 58.66
C THR A 362 -18.11 26.58 58.64
N GLU A 363 -18.67 27.13 57.54
CA GLU A 363 -19.66 28.20 57.62
C GLU A 363 -20.38 28.35 56.24
N CYS A 364 -21.67 28.11 56.33
CA CYS A 364 -22.66 28.39 55.32
C CYS A 364 -23.17 29.83 55.49
N PRO A 365 -23.41 30.61 54.48
CA PRO A 365 -24.40 31.67 54.56
C PRO A 365 -25.59 31.42 53.63
N GLU A 366 -26.74 31.63 54.30
CA GLU A 366 -28.08 31.61 53.84
C GLU A 366 -28.39 32.50 52.63
N GLU A 367 -29.45 32.06 51.96
CA GLU A 367 -30.24 32.77 50.95
C GLU A 367 -30.60 34.20 51.36
N LYS A 368 -30.62 35.12 50.36
CA LYS A 368 -31.69 36.13 50.25
C LYS A 368 -31.78 36.68 48.80
N LYS A 369 -32.98 36.40 48.24
CA LYS A 369 -33.74 37.07 47.19
C LYS A 369 -33.26 36.98 45.76
#